data_8ca8b88fa93214aecaed8d587219137c
#
_entry.id   8ca8b88fa93214aecaed8d587219137c
#
_cell.length_a   1.000
_cell.length_b   1.000
_cell.length_c   1.000
_cell.angle_alpha   90.00
_cell.angle_beta   90.00
_cell.angle_gamma   90.00
#
_symmetry.space_group_name_H-M   'P 1'
#
loop_
_entity.id
_entity.type
_entity.pdbx_description
1 polymer ?
#
loop_
_entity_poly.entity_id
_entity_poly.type
_entity_poly.pdbx_seq_one_letter_code
_entity_poly.pdbx_strand_id
1 'polypeptide(L)'
;LSKNSKLLIKNVNINPSRVAIISILKKMGVKITFQNQKIYKGEKIADIKVEGGKKLKAINCPTKFNSGAIDEFLIIFILAAKAKGVSYFRDLAELDEKESPRLQWGAKILNLMGVKNIVTKDSIKIFGNPDCEVRKKIVIKDYLKDHRVFMTCVVAGLSFGGEWHIHDK
;
A
#
# COMPACT_ATOMS: atom_id res chain seq x y z
N LEU A 1 2.03 -9.42 -3.72
CA LEU A 1 1.40 -10.32 -2.73
C LEU A 1 1.10 -11.71 -3.33
N SER A 2 0.78 -11.78 -4.63
CA SER A 2 0.51 -13.06 -5.31
C SER A 2 1.79 -13.85 -5.53
N LYS A 3 1.79 -15.13 -5.13
CA LYS A 3 2.93 -16.05 -5.32
C LYS A 3 3.14 -16.34 -6.80
N ASN A 4 4.41 -16.42 -7.23
CA ASN A 4 4.81 -16.79 -8.60
C ASN A 4 4.20 -15.90 -9.71
N SER A 5 3.78 -14.69 -9.37
CA SER A 5 3.21 -13.75 -10.35
C SER A 5 4.31 -12.94 -11.04
N LYS A 6 4.07 -12.65 -12.32
CA LYS A 6 4.85 -11.71 -13.11
C LYS A 6 3.88 -10.73 -13.76
N LEU A 7 4.07 -9.46 -13.54
CA LEU A 7 3.24 -8.41 -14.11
C LEU A 7 4.12 -7.46 -14.91
N LEU A 8 3.67 -7.10 -16.10
CA LEU A 8 4.26 -6.05 -16.93
C LEU A 8 3.21 -4.98 -17.18
N ILE A 9 3.47 -3.78 -16.66
CA ILE A 9 2.60 -2.61 -16.86
C ILE A 9 3.32 -1.72 -17.86
N LYS A 10 2.72 -1.54 -19.04
CA LYS A 10 3.35 -0.83 -20.16
C LYS A 10 3.09 0.68 -20.12
N ASN A 11 4.06 1.44 -20.62
CA ASN A 11 3.96 2.89 -20.84
C ASN A 11 3.52 3.69 -19.60
N VAL A 12 4.04 3.34 -18.42
CA VAL A 12 3.75 4.05 -17.17
C VAL A 12 4.61 5.30 -17.08
N ASN A 13 4.02 6.42 -16.69
CA ASN A 13 4.77 7.63 -16.34
C ASN A 13 5.65 7.34 -15.11
N ILE A 14 6.94 7.63 -15.23
CA ILE A 14 7.94 7.42 -14.18
C ILE A 14 8.52 8.73 -13.64
N ASN A 15 7.71 9.79 -13.62
CA ASN A 15 8.09 11.05 -13.01
C ASN A 15 8.53 10.82 -11.55
N PRO A 16 9.74 11.28 -11.15
CA PRO A 16 10.26 11.07 -9.80
C PRO A 16 9.33 11.53 -8.68
N SER A 17 8.50 12.56 -8.89
CA SER A 17 7.54 13.05 -7.92
C SER A 17 6.35 12.10 -7.67
N ARG A 18 6.16 11.06 -8.50
CA ARG A 18 4.99 10.14 -8.46
C ARG A 18 5.36 8.68 -8.26
N VAL A 19 6.64 8.33 -8.23
CA VAL A 19 7.11 6.94 -8.18
C VAL A 19 7.80 6.56 -6.87
N ALA A 20 7.62 7.32 -5.81
CA ALA A 20 8.21 7.03 -4.52
C ALA A 20 7.76 5.66 -3.96
N ILE A 21 6.53 5.23 -4.27
CA ILE A 21 6.04 3.88 -3.95
C ILE A 21 6.99 2.80 -4.47
N ILE A 22 7.55 2.94 -5.67
CA ILE A 22 8.47 1.95 -6.25
C ILE A 22 9.74 1.83 -5.40
N SER A 23 10.26 2.96 -4.90
CA SER A 23 11.41 2.99 -4.01
C SER A 23 11.12 2.33 -2.67
N ILE A 24 9.93 2.57 -2.10
CA ILE A 24 9.45 1.93 -0.87
C ILE A 24 9.35 0.41 -1.08
N LEU A 25 8.69 -0.04 -2.14
CA LEU A 25 8.52 -1.46 -2.45
C LEU A 25 9.85 -2.18 -2.69
N LYS A 26 10.80 -1.55 -3.38
CA LYS A 26 12.16 -2.11 -3.54
C LYS A 26 12.87 -2.29 -2.19
N LYS A 27 12.73 -1.32 -1.27
CA LYS A 27 13.26 -1.44 0.10
C LYS A 27 12.58 -2.55 0.89
N MET A 28 11.30 -2.81 0.65
CA MET A 28 10.57 -3.96 1.22
C MET A 28 10.92 -5.29 0.55
N GLY A 29 11.82 -5.31 -0.44
CA GLY A 29 12.33 -6.52 -1.10
C GLY A 29 11.58 -6.94 -2.35
N VAL A 30 10.67 -6.10 -2.88
CA VAL A 30 9.98 -6.39 -4.14
C VAL A 30 10.94 -6.21 -5.31
N LYS A 31 10.95 -7.17 -6.24
CA LYS A 31 11.73 -7.06 -7.47
C LYS A 31 10.94 -6.27 -8.51
N ILE A 32 11.37 -5.04 -8.76
CA ILE A 32 10.77 -4.13 -9.75
C ILE A 32 11.87 -3.63 -10.68
N THR A 33 11.65 -3.76 -11.99
CA THR A 33 12.56 -3.28 -13.02
C THR A 33 11.84 -2.40 -14.02
N PHE A 34 12.54 -1.38 -14.52
CA PHE A 34 12.08 -0.55 -15.63
C PHE A 34 12.65 -1.08 -16.94
N GLN A 35 11.81 -1.17 -17.95
CA GLN A 35 12.16 -1.57 -19.31
C GLN A 35 11.63 -0.53 -20.30
N ASN A 36 12.18 -0.51 -21.51
CA ASN A 36 11.69 0.33 -22.62
C ASN A 36 11.50 1.81 -22.22
N GLN A 37 12.47 2.36 -21.47
CA GLN A 37 12.41 3.76 -21.05
C GLN A 37 12.52 4.69 -22.26
N LYS A 38 11.61 5.66 -22.35
CA LYS A 38 11.59 6.67 -23.42
C LYS A 38 10.95 7.97 -22.94
N ILE A 39 11.08 9.01 -23.73
CA ILE A 39 10.35 10.27 -23.55
C ILE A 39 9.12 10.22 -24.46
N TYR A 40 7.95 10.53 -23.90
CA TYR A 40 6.70 10.66 -24.63
C TYR A 40 6.00 11.96 -24.21
N LYS A 41 5.78 12.85 -25.16
CA LYS A 41 5.19 14.19 -24.92
C LYS A 41 5.87 14.97 -23.77
N GLY A 42 7.20 14.91 -23.69
CA GLY A 42 7.98 15.60 -22.67
C GLY A 42 8.10 14.85 -21.33
N GLU A 43 7.37 13.76 -21.12
CA GLU A 43 7.36 12.97 -19.89
C GLU A 43 8.18 11.67 -20.05
N LYS A 44 8.88 11.28 -18.98
CA LYS A 44 9.57 9.98 -18.94
C LYS A 44 8.57 8.88 -18.70
N ILE A 45 8.54 7.88 -19.57
CA ILE A 45 7.72 6.68 -19.41
C ILE A 45 8.58 5.42 -19.49
N ALA A 46 8.09 4.34 -18.88
CA ALA A 46 8.72 3.03 -18.94
C ALA A 46 7.68 1.91 -18.82
N ASP A 47 8.08 0.72 -19.21
CA ASP A 47 7.39 -0.49 -18.80
C ASP A 47 7.88 -0.92 -17.42
N ILE A 48 6.95 -1.17 -16.49
CA ILE A 48 7.26 -1.60 -15.13
C ILE A 48 7.02 -3.10 -15.03
N LYS A 49 8.10 -3.86 -14.82
CA LYS A 49 8.01 -5.29 -14.55
C LYS A 49 8.09 -5.54 -13.05
N VAL A 50 7.09 -6.24 -12.52
CA VAL A 50 7.02 -6.64 -11.10
C VAL A 50 6.99 -8.16 -11.02
N GLU A 51 7.84 -8.73 -10.16
CA GLU A 51 7.87 -10.17 -9.87
C GLU A 51 7.43 -10.39 -8.42
N GLY A 52 6.35 -11.16 -8.24
CA GLY A 52 5.81 -11.54 -6.94
C GLY A 52 6.49 -12.78 -6.35
N GLY A 53 6.09 -13.13 -5.12
CA GLY A 53 6.47 -14.39 -4.48
C GLY A 53 7.66 -14.32 -3.53
N LYS A 54 8.33 -13.18 -3.37
CA LYS A 54 9.33 -12.98 -2.31
C LYS A 54 8.66 -12.56 -1.01
N LYS A 55 9.22 -13.02 0.13
CA LYS A 55 8.79 -12.55 1.46
C LYS A 55 9.13 -11.07 1.60
N LEU A 56 8.12 -10.27 1.92
CA LEU A 56 8.31 -8.85 2.18
C LEU A 56 9.06 -8.64 3.49
N LYS A 57 9.92 -7.62 3.51
CA LYS A 57 10.63 -7.15 4.70
C LYS A 57 9.95 -5.91 5.24
N ALA A 58 9.89 -5.79 6.55
CA ALA A 58 9.46 -4.57 7.19
C ALA A 58 10.40 -3.40 6.86
N ILE A 59 9.88 -2.19 6.95
CA ILE A 59 10.60 -0.96 6.60
C ILE A 59 10.44 0.10 7.69
N ASN A 60 11.53 0.76 8.06
CA ASN A 60 11.49 2.10 8.63
C ASN A 60 11.50 3.08 7.44
N CYS A 61 10.31 3.55 7.07
CA CYS A 61 10.14 4.31 5.83
C CYS A 61 10.80 5.70 5.94
N PRO A 62 11.75 6.05 5.06
CA PRO A 62 12.28 7.39 5.01
C PRO A 62 11.20 8.43 4.63
N THR A 63 11.07 9.48 5.42
CA THR A 63 10.02 10.51 5.26
C THR A 63 10.11 11.26 3.94
N LYS A 64 11.29 11.33 3.33
CA LYS A 64 11.49 11.90 1.99
C LYS A 64 10.63 11.26 0.87
N PHE A 65 10.05 10.09 1.12
CA PHE A 65 9.15 9.43 0.18
C PHE A 65 7.68 9.81 0.36
N ASN A 66 7.35 10.53 1.45
CA ASN A 66 5.95 10.77 1.82
C ASN A 66 5.18 11.51 0.72
N SER A 67 5.68 12.65 0.24
CA SER A 67 4.99 13.45 -0.78
C SER A 67 4.79 12.67 -2.10
N GLY A 68 5.81 11.93 -2.54
CA GLY A 68 5.74 11.15 -3.78
C GLY A 68 4.98 9.84 -3.69
N ALA A 69 4.51 9.44 -2.49
CA ALA A 69 3.73 8.23 -2.23
C ALA A 69 2.48 8.50 -1.40
N ILE A 70 2.08 9.77 -1.27
CA ILE A 70 1.01 10.17 -0.33
C ILE A 70 -0.31 9.46 -0.62
N ASP A 71 -0.62 9.23 -1.88
CA ASP A 71 -1.86 8.56 -2.29
C ASP A 71 -1.78 7.03 -2.19
N GLU A 72 -0.62 6.46 -2.01
CA GLU A 72 -0.37 5.01 -2.00
C GLU A 72 -0.19 4.43 -0.59
N PHE A 73 -0.15 5.26 0.47
CA PHE A 73 0.13 4.76 1.81
C PHE A 73 -0.85 3.71 2.31
N LEU A 74 -2.13 3.83 2.00
CA LEU A 74 -3.11 2.81 2.38
C LEU A 74 -2.72 1.41 1.85
N ILE A 75 -2.32 1.31 0.59
CA ILE A 75 -1.85 0.06 -0.02
C ILE A 75 -0.49 -0.37 0.57
N ILE A 76 0.40 0.58 0.88
CA ILE A 76 1.68 0.29 1.52
C ILE A 76 1.46 -0.31 2.91
N PHE A 77 0.45 0.15 3.67
CA PHE A 77 0.09 -0.43 4.97
C PHE A 77 -0.38 -1.89 4.84
N ILE A 78 -1.17 -2.20 3.81
CA ILE A 78 -1.59 -3.58 3.50
C ILE A 78 -0.39 -4.48 3.15
N LEU A 79 0.59 -3.96 2.41
CA LEU A 79 1.83 -4.68 2.14
C LEU A 79 2.65 -4.90 3.42
N ALA A 80 2.73 -3.88 4.29
CA ALA A 80 3.40 -3.98 5.57
C ALA A 80 2.77 -5.02 6.48
N ALA A 81 1.45 -5.26 6.38
CA ALA A 81 0.76 -6.31 7.12
C ALA A 81 1.30 -7.74 6.82
N LYS A 82 1.78 -8.00 5.58
CA LYS A 82 2.45 -9.26 5.19
C LYS A 82 3.98 -9.21 5.25
N ALA A 83 4.57 -8.11 5.65
CA ALA A 83 6.02 -8.02 5.80
C ALA A 83 6.49 -8.72 7.09
N LYS A 84 7.69 -9.33 7.06
CA LYS A 84 8.29 -9.90 8.28
C LYS A 84 8.90 -8.78 9.12
N GLY A 85 8.37 -8.55 10.32
CA GLY A 85 8.87 -7.58 11.29
C GLY A 85 7.95 -6.37 11.47
N VAL A 86 8.47 -5.27 12.01
CA VAL A 86 7.71 -4.06 12.32
C VAL A 86 8.04 -2.98 11.31
N SER A 87 7.03 -2.53 10.56
CA SER A 87 7.16 -1.37 9.68
C SER A 87 6.76 -0.09 10.41
N TYR A 88 7.48 1.00 10.16
CA TYR A 88 7.22 2.29 10.77
C TYR A 88 7.17 3.40 9.72
N PHE A 89 6.08 4.15 9.75
CA PHE A 89 5.81 5.29 8.85
C PHE A 89 5.51 6.52 9.71
N ARG A 90 6.13 7.67 9.40
CA ARG A 90 6.09 8.91 10.18
C ARG A 90 5.80 10.10 9.28
N ASP A 91 5.45 11.23 9.90
CA ASP A 91 5.19 12.51 9.24
C ASP A 91 4.08 12.36 8.18
N LEU A 92 2.99 11.68 8.57
CA LEU A 92 1.86 11.35 7.71
C LEU A 92 0.58 12.15 8.05
N ALA A 93 0.70 13.27 8.77
CA ALA A 93 -0.46 14.09 9.14
C ALA A 93 -1.30 14.50 7.91
N GLU A 94 -0.67 14.76 6.75
CA GLU A 94 -1.35 15.10 5.50
C GLU A 94 -2.33 14.01 5.02
N LEU A 95 -2.18 12.76 5.45
CA LEU A 95 -3.12 11.69 5.06
C LEU A 95 -4.53 11.91 5.63
N ASP A 96 -4.65 12.58 6.75
CA ASP A 96 -5.95 12.83 7.38
C ASP A 96 -6.62 14.12 6.87
N GLU A 97 -5.93 14.90 6.02
CA GLU A 97 -6.43 16.07 5.30
C GLU A 97 -6.95 15.74 3.88
N LYS A 98 -7.08 14.46 3.53
CA LYS A 98 -7.61 13.99 2.24
C LYS A 98 -9.15 13.87 2.26
N GLU A 99 -9.75 13.18 1.29
CA GLU A 99 -11.19 12.95 1.19
C GLU A 99 -11.77 12.26 2.43
N SER A 100 -10.95 11.47 3.10
CA SER A 100 -11.23 10.87 4.40
C SER A 100 -9.95 10.88 5.26
N PRO A 101 -10.04 10.69 6.59
CA PRO A 101 -8.84 10.56 7.44
C PRO A 101 -8.14 9.22 7.13
N ARG A 102 -7.33 9.21 6.08
CA ARG A 102 -6.73 7.98 5.50
C ARG A 102 -5.78 7.26 6.44
N LEU A 103 -5.06 7.98 7.30
CA LEU A 103 -4.19 7.34 8.31
C LEU A 103 -5.02 6.52 9.29
N GLN A 104 -6.12 7.10 9.78
CA GLN A 104 -7.06 6.43 10.68
C GLN A 104 -7.78 5.28 9.98
N TRP A 105 -8.18 5.45 8.71
CA TRP A 105 -8.76 4.37 7.91
C TRP A 105 -7.78 3.22 7.71
N GLY A 106 -6.51 3.50 7.45
CA GLY A 106 -5.48 2.48 7.35
C GLY A 106 -5.36 1.66 8.63
N ALA A 107 -5.30 2.32 9.79
CA ALA A 107 -5.27 1.66 11.09
C ALA A 107 -6.55 0.82 11.35
N LYS A 108 -7.73 1.36 11.02
CA LYS A 108 -9.02 0.67 11.16
C LYS A 108 -9.10 -0.60 10.31
N ILE A 109 -8.69 -0.52 9.03
CA ILE A 109 -8.66 -1.68 8.13
C ILE A 109 -7.74 -2.76 8.70
N LEU A 110 -6.52 -2.41 9.11
CA LEU A 110 -5.56 -3.33 9.72
C LEU A 110 -6.13 -4.00 10.98
N ASN A 111 -6.78 -3.23 11.86
CA ASN A 111 -7.41 -3.77 13.07
C ASN A 111 -8.55 -4.76 12.71
N LEU A 112 -9.38 -4.43 11.72
CA LEU A 112 -10.43 -5.33 11.23
C LEU A 112 -9.84 -6.63 10.65
N MET A 113 -8.68 -6.57 10.01
CA MET A 113 -7.94 -7.74 9.52
C MET A 113 -7.26 -8.54 10.65
N GLY A 114 -7.23 -8.02 11.88
CA GLY A 114 -6.52 -8.65 13.00
C GLY A 114 -5.01 -8.36 13.00
N VAL A 115 -4.56 -7.37 12.26
CA VAL A 115 -3.16 -6.95 12.19
C VAL A 115 -2.88 -5.92 13.28
N LYS A 116 -2.00 -6.26 14.23
CA LYS A 116 -1.59 -5.35 15.30
C LYS A 116 -0.93 -4.10 14.71
N ASN A 117 -1.39 -2.95 15.13
CA ASN A 117 -0.77 -1.67 14.77
C ASN A 117 -0.88 -0.67 15.93
N ILE A 118 -0.06 0.38 15.88
CA ILE A 118 -0.08 1.51 16.80
C ILE A 118 -0.08 2.75 15.94
N VAL A 119 -1.17 3.52 15.99
CA VAL A 119 -1.35 4.76 15.23
C VAL A 119 -1.29 5.95 16.19
N THR A 120 -0.66 7.04 15.74
CA THR A 120 -0.67 8.35 16.40
C THR A 120 -1.30 9.37 15.46
N LYS A 121 -1.23 10.66 15.81
CA LYS A 121 -1.74 11.74 14.96
C LYS A 121 -1.07 11.79 13.57
N ASP A 122 0.17 11.37 13.46
CA ASP A 122 0.99 11.52 12.25
C ASP A 122 1.84 10.30 11.91
N SER A 123 1.67 9.20 12.60
CA SER A 123 2.49 8.01 12.38
C SER A 123 1.76 6.71 12.62
N ILE A 124 2.29 5.63 12.04
CA ILE A 124 1.79 4.28 12.27
C ILE A 124 2.93 3.27 12.32
N LYS A 125 2.88 2.38 13.33
CA LYS A 125 3.68 1.15 13.41
C LYS A 125 2.80 -0.04 13.08
N ILE A 126 3.25 -0.91 12.18
CA ILE A 126 2.50 -2.09 11.74
C ILE A 126 3.34 -3.32 12.02
N PHE A 127 2.78 -4.25 12.82
CA PHE A 127 3.42 -5.51 13.18
C PHE A 127 3.03 -6.56 12.14
N GLY A 128 3.86 -6.70 11.12
CA GLY A 128 3.57 -7.55 9.99
C GLY A 128 3.77 -9.04 10.28
N ASN A 129 2.92 -9.85 9.67
CA ASN A 129 2.98 -11.31 9.70
C ASN A 129 2.84 -11.85 8.27
N PRO A 130 3.88 -12.51 7.71
CA PRO A 130 3.84 -13.11 6.38
C PRO A 130 2.71 -14.11 6.17
N ASP A 131 2.28 -14.78 7.24
CA ASP A 131 1.23 -15.81 7.22
C ASP A 131 -0.15 -15.25 7.59
N CYS A 132 -0.29 -13.91 7.61
CA CYS A 132 -1.55 -13.26 7.92
C CYS A 132 -2.63 -13.63 6.89
N GLU A 133 -3.73 -14.20 7.39
CA GLU A 133 -4.93 -14.52 6.64
C GLU A 133 -6.16 -13.99 7.38
N VAL A 134 -7.15 -13.53 6.63
CA VAL A 134 -8.46 -13.15 7.15
C VAL A 134 -9.44 -14.29 6.88
N ARG A 135 -10.06 -14.82 7.94
CA ARG A 135 -11.03 -15.94 7.87
C ARG A 135 -12.41 -15.55 8.34
N LYS A 136 -12.68 -14.27 8.47
CA LYS A 136 -13.93 -13.71 9.00
C LYS A 136 -14.56 -12.74 8.03
N LYS A 137 -15.81 -12.38 8.33
CA LYS A 137 -16.52 -11.30 7.65
C LYS A 137 -15.97 -9.95 8.11
N ILE A 138 -15.66 -9.07 7.16
CA ILE A 138 -15.27 -7.68 7.38
C ILE A 138 -16.32 -6.79 6.74
N VAL A 139 -16.80 -5.83 7.50
CA VAL A 139 -17.79 -4.84 7.04
C VAL A 139 -17.15 -3.46 7.11
N ILE A 140 -17.10 -2.77 5.97
CA ILE A 140 -16.62 -1.41 5.82
C ILE A 140 -17.79 -0.52 5.46
N LYS A 141 -18.01 0.52 6.25
CA LYS A 141 -19.10 1.49 6.07
C LYS A 141 -18.60 2.91 6.29
N ASP A 142 -19.34 3.86 5.72
CA ASP A 142 -19.19 5.29 6.01
C ASP A 142 -17.76 5.81 5.84
N TYR A 143 -17.11 5.41 4.73
CA TYR A 143 -15.73 5.81 4.40
C TYR A 143 -15.67 7.06 3.51
N LEU A 144 -16.75 7.87 3.50
CA LEU A 144 -16.84 9.17 2.81
C LEU A 144 -16.59 9.07 1.30
N LYS A 145 -17.01 7.97 0.69
CA LYS A 145 -16.81 7.66 -0.74
C LYS A 145 -15.35 7.76 -1.21
N ASP A 146 -14.39 7.66 -0.27
CA ASP A 146 -12.97 7.71 -0.61
C ASP A 146 -12.57 6.47 -1.41
N HIS A 147 -12.29 6.68 -2.69
CA HIS A 147 -11.91 5.63 -3.63
C HIS A 147 -10.63 4.89 -3.22
N ARG A 148 -9.70 5.55 -2.51
CA ARG A 148 -8.47 4.91 -2.00
C ARG A 148 -8.76 3.91 -0.89
N VAL A 149 -9.70 4.24 0.01
CA VAL A 149 -10.17 3.30 1.03
C VAL A 149 -10.85 2.12 0.37
N PHE A 150 -11.75 2.36 -0.60
CA PHE A 150 -12.42 1.30 -1.35
C PHE A 150 -11.44 0.35 -2.03
N MET A 151 -10.52 0.88 -2.85
CA MET A 151 -9.53 0.07 -3.55
C MET A 151 -8.64 -0.72 -2.60
N THR A 152 -8.27 -0.12 -1.46
CA THR A 152 -7.46 -0.79 -0.43
C THR A 152 -8.18 -2.00 0.15
N CYS A 153 -9.47 -1.87 0.45
CA CYS A 153 -10.30 -2.97 0.96
C CYS A 153 -10.43 -4.10 -0.08
N VAL A 154 -10.63 -3.76 -1.35
CA VAL A 154 -10.68 -4.75 -2.44
C VAL A 154 -9.37 -5.52 -2.54
N VAL A 155 -8.23 -4.83 -2.57
CA VAL A 155 -6.91 -5.47 -2.64
C VAL A 155 -6.63 -6.31 -1.38
N ALA A 156 -7.05 -5.83 -0.20
CA ALA A 156 -6.91 -6.60 1.04
C ALA A 156 -7.72 -7.90 0.97
N GLY A 157 -8.98 -7.86 0.54
CA GLY A 157 -9.82 -9.05 0.37
C GLY A 157 -9.20 -10.07 -0.58
N LEU A 158 -8.74 -9.62 -1.75
CA LEU A 158 -8.09 -10.48 -2.74
C LEU A 158 -6.76 -11.08 -2.26
N SER A 159 -6.07 -10.41 -1.34
CA SER A 159 -4.71 -10.80 -0.92
C SER A 159 -4.66 -11.59 0.40
N PHE A 160 -5.65 -11.40 1.27
CA PHE A 160 -5.67 -11.98 2.61
C PHE A 160 -6.86 -12.93 2.83
N GLY A 161 -7.81 -12.98 1.90
CA GLY A 161 -9.04 -13.75 2.03
C GLY A 161 -10.10 -13.05 2.89
N GLY A 162 -11.06 -13.85 3.39
CA GLY A 162 -12.21 -13.36 4.13
C GLY A 162 -13.37 -12.92 3.22
N GLU A 163 -14.50 -12.62 3.84
CA GLU A 163 -15.69 -12.07 3.18
C GLU A 163 -15.75 -10.57 3.45
N TRP A 164 -15.72 -9.76 2.40
CA TRP A 164 -15.67 -8.30 2.53
C TRP A 164 -16.96 -7.65 2.01
N HIS A 165 -17.64 -6.96 2.88
CA HIS A 165 -18.80 -6.14 2.56
C HIS A 165 -18.40 -4.66 2.64
N ILE A 166 -18.29 -4.03 1.47
CA ILE A 166 -17.84 -2.65 1.35
C ILE A 166 -19.00 -1.84 0.79
N HIS A 167 -19.55 -0.97 1.60
CA HIS A 167 -20.65 -0.10 1.18
C HIS A 167 -20.55 1.25 1.87
N ASP A 168 -20.91 2.30 1.14
CA ASP A 168 -21.04 3.66 1.59
C ASP A 168 -22.42 4.17 1.15
N LYS A 169 -23.09 4.90 2.03
CA LYS A 169 -24.43 5.45 1.76
C LYS A 169 -24.34 6.80 1.07
#